data_39f258cf422b7067551edf9657d0f5ce
#
_entry.id   39f258cf422b7067551edf9657d0f5ce
#
_cell.length_a   1.000
_cell.length_b   1.000
_cell.length_c   1.000
_cell.angle_alpha   90.00
_cell.angle_beta   90.00
_cell.angle_gamma   90.00
#
_symmetry.space_group_name_H-M   'P 1'
#
loop_
_entity.id
_entity.type
_entity.pdbx_description
1 polymer ?
#
loop_
_entity_poly.entity_id
_entity_poly.type
_entity_poly.pdbx_seq_one_letter_code
_entity_poly.pdbx_strand_id
1 'polypeptide(L)'
;VLDGTIDAVCSHHCPHEQDAKKLELEYAAFGMETLETTFSMFKTAFDSKISDAQIVEKLCIQPRKILGLAIPKIEVGQKADLTIFNPTQEWTVTKDAIYSKSTNTPFIGKTLKGKVIRTIHPNHF
;
A
#
# COMPACT_ATOMS: atom_id res chain seq x y z
N VAL A 1 -0.13 16.68 2.30
CA VAL A 1 -0.12 15.79 1.12
C VAL A 1 -0.68 16.51 -0.10
N LEU A 2 -1.91 17.05 0.01
CA LEU A 2 -2.58 17.73 -1.11
C LEU A 2 -1.94 19.07 -1.47
N ASP A 3 -1.37 19.74 -0.51
CA ASP A 3 -0.66 21.05 -0.61
C ASP A 3 0.78 20.93 -1.15
N GLY A 4 1.24 19.72 -1.43
CA GLY A 4 2.60 19.48 -1.93
C GLY A 4 3.69 19.41 -0.87
N THR A 5 3.39 19.62 0.40
CA THR A 5 4.38 19.58 1.50
C THR A 5 5.00 18.19 1.69
N ILE A 6 4.23 17.12 1.43
CA ILE A 6 4.69 15.74 1.53
C ILE A 6 4.97 15.20 0.13
N ASP A 7 6.21 14.84 -0.15
CA ASP A 7 6.63 14.36 -1.45
C ASP A 7 6.26 12.90 -1.70
N ALA A 8 6.45 12.03 -0.72
CA ALA A 8 6.25 10.60 -0.84
C ALA A 8 5.49 10.02 0.35
N VAL A 9 4.81 8.91 0.12
CA VAL A 9 4.13 8.12 1.15
C VAL A 9 4.64 6.69 1.06
N CYS A 10 4.90 6.08 2.21
CA CYS A 10 5.27 4.67 2.29
C CYS A 10 4.34 3.93 3.26
N SER A 11 4.27 2.62 3.11
CA SER A 11 3.43 1.77 3.94
C SER A 11 3.92 1.69 5.39
N HIS A 12 5.20 1.87 5.62
CA HIS A 12 5.87 1.58 6.89
C HIS A 12 5.49 0.20 7.44
N HIS A 13 5.47 -0.80 6.54
CA HIS A 13 5.11 -2.17 6.85
C HIS A 13 6.09 -2.79 7.85
N CYS A 14 5.64 -2.91 9.09
CA CYS A 14 6.39 -3.51 10.20
C CYS A 14 5.52 -4.58 10.85
N PRO A 15 5.34 -5.73 10.20
CA PRO A 15 4.57 -6.82 10.76
C PRO A 15 5.36 -7.45 11.92
N HIS A 16 4.66 -7.75 12.99
CA HIS A 16 5.19 -8.47 14.14
C HIS A 16 4.33 -9.69 14.41
N GLU A 17 4.88 -10.67 15.06
CA GLU A 17 4.11 -11.79 15.58
C GLU A 17 3.11 -11.32 16.64
N GLN A 18 2.05 -12.10 16.81
CA GLN A 18 0.93 -11.67 17.64
C GLN A 18 1.31 -11.53 19.11
N ASP A 19 2.25 -12.34 19.58
CA ASP A 19 2.71 -12.31 20.98
C ASP A 19 3.48 -11.02 21.28
N ALA A 20 4.28 -10.52 20.35
CA ALA A 20 4.97 -9.23 20.48
C ALA A 20 4.00 -8.03 20.55
N LYS A 21 2.73 -8.22 20.20
CA LYS A 21 1.68 -7.19 20.25
C LYS A 21 0.76 -7.30 21.46
N LYS A 22 0.80 -8.42 22.20
CA LYS A 22 -0.06 -8.67 23.36
C LYS A 22 0.61 -8.34 24.71
N LEU A 23 1.77 -7.74 24.66
CA LEU A 23 2.47 -7.26 25.83
C LEU A 23 1.83 -5.96 26.34
N GLU A 24 2.22 -5.55 27.55
CA GLU A 24 1.90 -4.23 28.07
C GLU A 24 2.37 -3.15 27.09
N LEU A 25 1.65 -2.02 27.06
CA LEU A 25 1.86 -0.95 26.08
C LEU A 25 3.32 -0.51 25.95
N GLU A 26 4.06 -0.52 27.06
CA GLU A 26 5.48 -0.12 27.12
C GLU A 26 6.42 -1.10 26.39
N TYR A 27 6.02 -2.38 26.32
CA TYR A 27 6.83 -3.47 25.75
C TYR A 27 6.29 -3.96 24.42
N ALA A 28 5.07 -3.56 24.05
CA ALA A 28 4.46 -3.96 22.80
C ALA A 28 5.23 -3.40 21.60
N ALA A 29 5.58 -4.25 20.64
CA ALA A 29 6.30 -3.84 19.44
C ALA A 29 5.49 -2.82 18.61
N PHE A 30 6.15 -1.75 18.14
CA PHE A 30 5.55 -0.77 17.26
C PHE A 30 5.45 -1.31 15.82
N GLY A 31 4.37 -0.95 15.15
CA GLY A 31 4.15 -1.30 13.76
C GLY A 31 2.96 -2.22 13.54
N MET A 32 2.61 -2.37 12.28
CA MET A 32 1.50 -3.20 11.85
C MET A 32 1.74 -3.74 10.43
N GLU A 33 0.99 -4.75 10.05
CA GLU A 33 0.88 -5.18 8.68
C GLU A 33 0.09 -4.11 7.90
N THR A 34 0.62 -3.66 6.76
CA THR A 34 0.02 -2.59 5.96
C THR A 34 0.22 -2.77 4.46
N LEU A 35 1.03 -3.72 4.02
CA LEU A 35 1.46 -3.80 2.62
C LEU A 35 0.27 -3.98 1.67
N GLU A 36 -0.61 -4.92 1.97
CA GLU A 36 -1.78 -5.23 1.14
C GLU A 36 -2.87 -4.15 1.19
N THR A 37 -2.86 -3.33 2.24
CA THR A 37 -3.88 -2.31 2.47
C THR A 37 -3.43 -0.89 2.14
N THR A 38 -2.15 -0.64 1.88
CA THR A 38 -1.56 0.70 1.70
C THR A 38 -2.31 1.55 0.66
N PHE A 39 -2.52 1.02 -0.54
CA PHE A 39 -3.23 1.74 -1.60
C PHE A 39 -4.66 2.08 -1.18
N SER A 40 -5.38 1.07 -0.67
CA SER A 40 -6.79 1.22 -0.27
C SER A 40 -6.96 2.15 0.92
N MET A 41 -6.05 2.10 1.90
CA MET A 41 -6.05 3.05 3.03
C MET A 41 -5.86 4.48 2.54
N PHE A 42 -4.87 4.70 1.67
CA PHE A 42 -4.56 6.01 1.13
C PHE A 42 -5.74 6.54 0.31
N LYS A 43 -6.32 5.70 -0.56
CA LYS A 43 -7.52 6.03 -1.34
C LYS A 43 -8.71 6.36 -0.45
N THR A 44 -8.96 5.56 0.58
CA THR A 44 -10.07 5.77 1.53
C THR A 44 -9.91 7.06 2.34
N ALA A 45 -8.68 7.33 2.83
CA ALA A 45 -8.42 8.50 3.67
C ALA A 45 -8.62 9.84 2.92
N PHE A 46 -8.30 9.86 1.64
CA PHE A 46 -8.42 11.07 0.82
C PHE A 46 -9.65 11.09 -0.08
N ASP A 47 -10.25 9.92 -0.33
CA ASP A 47 -11.43 9.71 -1.17
C ASP A 47 -11.39 10.53 -2.48
N SER A 48 -12.36 11.41 -2.68
CA SER A 48 -12.45 12.26 -3.88
C SER A 48 -11.50 13.47 -3.88
N LYS A 49 -10.79 13.70 -2.77
CA LYS A 49 -9.87 14.85 -2.62
C LYS A 49 -8.53 14.66 -3.34
N ILE A 50 -8.21 13.42 -3.75
CA ILE A 50 -6.97 13.09 -4.43
C ILE A 50 -7.26 12.29 -5.71
N SER A 51 -6.62 12.66 -6.81
CA SER A 51 -6.72 11.89 -8.05
C SER A 51 -5.87 10.63 -8.00
N ASP A 52 -6.21 9.64 -8.82
CA ASP A 52 -5.42 8.39 -8.90
C ASP A 52 -4.00 8.66 -9.39
N ALA A 53 -3.80 9.64 -10.27
CA ALA A 53 -2.49 10.08 -10.71
C ALA A 53 -1.64 10.63 -9.55
N GLN A 54 -2.23 11.41 -8.65
CA GLN A 54 -1.53 11.91 -7.47
C GLN A 54 -1.20 10.79 -6.48
N ILE A 55 -2.04 9.76 -6.35
CA ILE A 55 -1.73 8.59 -5.53
C ILE A 55 -0.52 7.85 -6.11
N VAL A 56 -0.51 7.61 -7.42
CA VAL A 56 0.63 6.98 -8.11
C VAL A 56 1.90 7.83 -7.97
N GLU A 57 1.78 9.14 -8.09
CA GLU A 57 2.91 10.05 -7.88
C GLU A 57 3.51 9.87 -6.47
N LYS A 58 2.68 9.85 -5.42
CA LYS A 58 3.12 9.77 -4.01
C LYS A 58 3.63 8.38 -3.59
N LEU A 59 3.04 7.30 -4.12
CA LEU A 59 3.37 5.93 -3.72
C LEU A 59 4.44 5.28 -4.62
N CYS A 60 4.62 5.76 -5.86
CA CYS A 60 5.50 5.12 -6.83
C CYS A 60 6.57 6.06 -7.37
N ILE A 61 6.17 7.17 -7.98
CA ILE A 61 7.10 8.03 -8.74
C ILE A 61 8.06 8.79 -7.82
N GLN A 62 7.52 9.50 -6.84
CA GLN A 62 8.35 10.32 -5.93
C GLN A 62 9.29 9.50 -5.06
N PRO A 63 8.89 8.36 -4.47
CA PRO A 63 9.83 7.49 -3.76
C PRO A 63 11.01 7.06 -4.65
N ARG A 64 10.75 6.72 -5.92
CA ARG A 64 11.82 6.35 -6.87
C ARG A 64 12.75 7.52 -7.19
N LYS A 65 12.21 8.72 -7.39
CA LYS A 65 13.02 9.95 -7.59
C LYS A 65 13.93 10.23 -6.39
N ILE A 66 13.38 10.16 -5.18
CA ILE A 66 14.12 10.40 -3.93
C ILE A 66 15.27 9.40 -3.78
N LEU A 67 15.03 8.14 -4.14
CA LEU A 67 16.02 7.06 -4.03
C LEU A 67 16.95 6.97 -5.26
N GLY A 68 16.81 7.84 -6.28
CA GLY A 68 17.59 7.77 -7.50
C GLY A 68 17.32 6.52 -8.36
N LEU A 69 16.14 5.91 -8.23
CA LEU A 69 15.74 4.72 -8.98
C LEU A 69 15.07 5.09 -10.30
N ALA A 70 15.22 4.22 -11.32
CA ALA A 70 14.53 4.39 -12.58
C ALA A 70 13.01 4.38 -12.41
N ILE A 71 12.33 5.31 -13.09
CA ILE A 71 10.87 5.36 -13.11
C ILE A 71 10.38 4.39 -14.19
N PRO A 72 9.57 3.39 -13.85
CA PRO A 72 9.05 2.44 -14.83
C PRO A 72 8.11 3.15 -15.80
N LYS A 73 8.13 2.71 -17.05
CA LYS A 73 7.30 3.25 -18.12
C LYS A 73 6.43 2.14 -18.72
N ILE A 74 5.23 2.50 -19.13
CA ILE A 74 4.32 1.60 -19.85
C ILE A 74 4.55 1.84 -21.35
N GLU A 75 5.57 1.18 -21.90
CA GLU A 75 6.00 1.31 -23.29
C GLU A 75 6.30 -0.08 -23.86
N VAL A 76 6.14 -0.24 -25.18
CA VAL A 76 6.48 -1.49 -25.87
C VAL A 76 7.99 -1.77 -25.73
N GLY A 77 8.34 -3.00 -25.37
CA GLY A 77 9.74 -3.40 -25.15
C GLY A 77 10.26 -3.16 -23.73
N GLN A 78 9.50 -2.50 -22.86
CA GLN A 78 9.87 -2.38 -21.45
C GLN A 78 9.44 -3.60 -20.64
N LYS A 79 10.20 -3.88 -19.58
CA LYS A 79 9.81 -4.94 -18.63
C LYS A 79 8.51 -4.54 -17.93
N ALA A 80 7.56 -5.47 -17.89
CA ALA A 80 6.30 -5.26 -17.17
C ALA A 80 6.54 -5.30 -15.66
N ASP A 81 6.37 -4.15 -15.01
CA ASP A 81 6.32 -3.99 -13.55
C ASP A 81 5.10 -3.13 -13.26
N LEU A 82 3.94 -3.78 -13.17
CA LEU A 82 2.65 -3.14 -13.23
C LEU A 82 1.78 -3.54 -12.03
N THR A 83 1.03 -2.58 -11.54
CA THR A 83 -0.06 -2.82 -10.59
C THR A 83 -1.39 -2.42 -11.24
N ILE A 84 -2.29 -3.39 -11.35
CA ILE A 84 -3.65 -3.18 -11.86
C ILE A 84 -4.57 -3.00 -10.67
N PHE A 85 -5.30 -1.90 -10.62
CA PHE A 85 -6.23 -1.61 -9.53
C PHE A 85 -7.55 -1.03 -10.02
N ASN A 86 -8.58 -1.20 -9.21
CA ASN A 86 -9.89 -0.54 -9.40
C ASN A 86 -10.05 0.54 -8.33
N PRO A 87 -10.01 1.83 -8.69
CA PRO A 87 -10.01 2.93 -7.71
C PRO A 87 -11.35 3.15 -7.01
N THR A 88 -12.44 2.62 -7.56
CA THR A 88 -13.80 2.82 -7.03
C THR A 88 -14.35 1.62 -6.29
N GLN A 89 -13.74 0.46 -6.46
CA GLN A 89 -14.21 -0.76 -5.83
C GLN A 89 -14.02 -0.71 -4.32
N GLU A 90 -15.10 -0.91 -3.58
CA GLU A 90 -15.06 -1.16 -2.14
C GLU A 90 -14.84 -2.65 -1.88
N TRP A 91 -14.08 -2.94 -0.84
CA TRP A 91 -13.83 -4.30 -0.42
C TRP A 91 -13.57 -4.37 1.10
N THR A 92 -13.98 -5.46 1.72
CA THR A 92 -13.74 -5.69 3.13
C THR A 92 -12.43 -6.44 3.32
N VAL A 93 -11.57 -5.92 4.17
CA VAL A 93 -10.30 -6.56 4.50
C VAL A 93 -10.57 -7.82 5.32
N THR A 94 -10.19 -8.96 4.79
CA THR A 94 -10.31 -10.27 5.48
C THR A 94 -8.92 -10.82 5.75
N LYS A 95 -8.81 -11.78 6.67
CA LYS A 95 -7.53 -12.44 6.95
C LYS A 95 -6.94 -13.12 5.70
N ASP A 96 -7.82 -13.69 4.86
CA ASP A 96 -7.42 -14.39 3.64
C ASP A 96 -6.90 -13.44 2.54
N ALA A 97 -7.16 -12.14 2.67
CA ALA A 97 -6.65 -11.12 1.77
C ALA A 97 -5.23 -10.63 2.15
N ILE A 98 -4.70 -11.10 3.27
CA ILE A 98 -3.37 -10.73 3.77
C ILE A 98 -2.40 -11.86 3.48
N TYR A 99 -1.41 -11.60 2.65
CA TYR A 99 -0.35 -12.55 2.28
C TYR A 99 0.83 -12.52 3.26
N SER A 100 0.93 -11.47 4.06
CA SER A 100 1.93 -11.40 5.12
C SER A 100 1.75 -12.54 6.12
N LYS A 101 2.86 -13.03 6.67
CA LYS A 101 2.84 -14.05 7.74
C LYS A 101 2.15 -13.54 9.01
N SER A 102 2.10 -12.23 9.21
CA SER A 102 1.38 -11.60 10.31
C SER A 102 0.07 -10.99 9.82
N THR A 103 -0.99 -11.21 10.55
CA THR A 103 -2.30 -10.55 10.35
C THR A 103 -2.52 -9.39 11.33
N ASN A 104 -1.45 -8.84 11.86
CA ASN A 104 -1.47 -7.76 12.82
C ASN A 104 -1.79 -6.43 12.15
N THR A 105 -3.04 -6.21 11.82
CA THR A 105 -3.55 -4.98 11.22
C THR A 105 -4.90 -4.59 11.82
N PRO A 106 -5.17 -3.30 12.08
CA PRO A 106 -6.46 -2.84 12.59
C PRO A 106 -7.55 -2.77 11.51
N PHE A 107 -7.24 -3.16 10.27
CA PHE A 107 -8.17 -3.02 9.13
C PHE A 107 -9.00 -4.27 8.88
N ILE A 108 -8.71 -5.42 9.50
CA ILE A 108 -9.54 -6.62 9.38
C ILE A 108 -10.99 -6.30 9.75
N GLY A 109 -11.92 -6.66 8.87
CA GLY A 109 -13.35 -6.38 8.99
C GLY A 109 -13.76 -4.98 8.56
N LYS A 110 -12.83 -4.10 8.21
CA LYS A 110 -13.16 -2.75 7.69
C LYS A 110 -13.29 -2.76 6.17
N THR A 111 -14.21 -1.95 5.68
CA THR A 111 -14.37 -1.71 4.25
C THR A 111 -13.48 -0.56 3.83
N LEU A 112 -12.65 -0.80 2.83
CA LEU A 112 -11.76 0.17 2.21
C LEU A 112 -12.13 0.37 0.74
N LYS A 113 -11.86 1.57 0.21
CA LYS A 113 -12.06 1.92 -1.18
C LYS A 113 -10.77 1.79 -1.98
N GLY A 114 -10.90 1.34 -3.22
CA GLY A 114 -9.76 1.07 -4.08
C GLY A 114 -9.17 -0.32 -3.83
N LYS A 115 -9.23 -1.18 -4.84
CA LYS A 115 -8.76 -2.56 -4.74
C LYS A 115 -7.66 -2.82 -5.73
N VAL A 116 -6.53 -3.31 -5.29
CA VAL A 116 -5.51 -3.90 -6.16
C VAL A 116 -6.05 -5.24 -6.66
N ILE A 117 -6.11 -5.39 -7.98
CA ILE A 117 -6.64 -6.59 -8.65
C ILE A 117 -5.50 -7.57 -8.92
N ARG A 118 -4.36 -7.06 -9.40
CA ARG A 118 -3.23 -7.88 -9.78
C ARG A 118 -1.94 -7.05 -9.83
N THR A 119 -0.83 -7.68 -9.48
CA THR A 119 0.52 -7.21 -9.77
C THR A 119 1.15 -8.10 -10.84
N ILE A 120 1.91 -7.50 -11.73
CA ILE A 120 2.69 -8.19 -12.76
C ILE A 120 4.13 -7.75 -12.56
N HIS A 121 4.99 -8.72 -12.25
CA HIS A 121 6.41 -8.47 -12.04
C HIS A 121 7.24 -9.37 -12.98
N PRO A 122 8.33 -8.88 -13.58
CA PRO A 122 9.08 -9.63 -14.60
C PRO A 122 9.66 -10.96 -14.13
N ASN A 123 9.77 -11.19 -12.83
CA ASN A 123 10.31 -12.42 -12.25
C ASN A 123 9.21 -13.36 -11.68
N HIS A 124 7.94 -13.04 -11.85
CA HIS A 124 6.81 -13.86 -11.39
C HIS A 124 5.75 -13.92 -12.50
N PHE A 125 5.76 -15.04 -13.19
CA PHE A 125 4.72 -15.43 -14.14
C PHE A 125 3.90 -16.57 -13.53
#